data_7adf779cadd018db11ddb4ac72091097
#
_entry.id   7adf779cadd018db11ddb4ac72091097
#
_cell.length_a   1.000
_cell.length_b   1.000
_cell.length_c   1.000
_cell.angle_alpha   90.00
_cell.angle_beta   90.00
_cell.angle_gamma   90.00
#
_symmetry.space_group_name_H-M   'P 1'
#
loop_
_entity.id
_entity.type
_entity.pdbx_description
1 polymer ?
#
loop_
_entity_poly.entity_id
_entity_poly.type
_entity_poly.pdbx_seq_one_letter_code
_entity_poly.pdbx_strand_id
1 'polypeptide(L)'
;MVIRMAPVSHLSPDGRGLEAPTGTRFGPVEHVPETGSTNADLAARVADAPDGLVRITDHQTAGRGRLDRRWDAPPGTNLLVSVLVRPRWTADRHPLVTTALAVATVDTLAGLGVNAAIKWPNDVLLVDGPAPGKVAGILAELVAGPPPAVVVGLGLNVGWPLPDDDAPPGATSLTSSEERRVGQECRSRWSPHH
;
A
#
# COMPACT_ATOMS: atom_id res chain seq x y z
N MET A 1 20.41 9.44 10.93
CA MET A 1 20.45 9.78 9.48
C MET A 1 19.03 10.05 9.06
N VAL A 2 18.63 11.32 9.02
CA VAL A 2 17.25 11.73 8.68
C VAL A 2 17.14 11.76 7.15
N ILE A 3 16.40 10.84 6.59
CA ILE A 3 16.06 10.87 5.17
C ILE A 3 14.98 11.95 5.00
N ARG A 4 15.37 13.13 4.54
CA ARG A 4 14.44 14.17 4.10
C ARG A 4 13.77 13.67 2.81
N MET A 5 12.50 13.31 2.88
CA MET A 5 11.68 13.13 1.67
C MET A 5 11.49 14.49 1.02
N ALA A 6 11.87 14.60 -0.27
CA ALA A 6 11.52 15.74 -1.09
C ALA A 6 9.98 15.77 -1.26
N PRO A 7 9.38 16.97 -1.38
CA PRO A 7 7.94 17.07 -1.57
C PRO A 7 7.52 16.35 -2.87
N VAL A 8 6.45 15.56 -2.78
CA VAL A 8 5.85 14.85 -3.93
C VAL A 8 5.13 15.88 -4.81
N SER A 9 5.88 16.58 -5.65
CA SER A 9 5.37 17.61 -6.53
C SER A 9 5.64 17.29 -8.01
N HIS A 10 5.25 16.11 -8.49
CA HIS A 10 5.20 15.85 -9.94
C HIS A 10 4.21 14.72 -10.25
N LEU A 11 2.92 14.98 -9.97
CA LEU A 11 1.88 14.39 -10.79
C LEU A 11 1.88 15.17 -12.09
N SER A 12 2.28 14.56 -13.19
CA SER A 12 2.11 15.15 -14.52
C SER A 12 0.61 15.40 -14.74
N PRO A 13 0.19 16.58 -15.21
CA PRO A 13 -1.24 16.91 -15.39
C PRO A 13 -1.96 16.00 -16.38
N ASP A 14 -1.23 15.18 -17.12
CA ASP A 14 -1.72 14.25 -18.15
C ASP A 14 -1.77 12.78 -17.68
N GLY A 15 -1.54 12.50 -16.41
CA GLY A 15 -1.60 11.15 -15.84
C GLY A 15 -0.54 10.18 -16.37
N ARG A 16 0.42 10.65 -17.15
CA ARG A 16 1.49 9.86 -17.74
C ARG A 16 2.80 10.17 -17.04
N GLY A 17 3.27 9.21 -16.24
CA GLY A 17 4.62 9.24 -15.71
C GLY A 17 4.70 9.59 -14.24
N LEU A 18 4.33 8.64 -13.39
CA LEU A 18 4.90 8.60 -12.06
C LEU A 18 6.40 8.34 -12.23
N GLU A 19 7.21 9.37 -12.07
CA GLU A 19 8.66 9.20 -12.13
C GLU A 19 9.15 8.47 -10.90
N ALA A 20 10.01 7.49 -11.12
CA ALA A 20 10.70 6.83 -10.03
C ALA A 20 11.54 7.85 -9.25
N PRO A 21 11.61 7.77 -7.92
CA PRO A 21 12.48 8.65 -7.15
C PRO A 21 13.93 8.51 -7.62
N THR A 22 14.57 9.65 -7.94
CA THR A 22 15.96 9.66 -8.39
C THR A 22 16.91 9.07 -7.33
N GLY A 23 17.88 8.28 -7.78
CA GLY A 23 18.87 7.65 -6.89
C GLY A 23 18.37 6.42 -6.14
N THR A 24 17.18 5.90 -6.46
CA THR A 24 16.68 4.63 -5.94
C THR A 24 16.81 3.51 -6.96
N ARG A 25 16.69 2.26 -6.49
CA ARG A 25 16.61 1.07 -7.37
C ARG A 25 15.21 0.85 -7.94
N PHE A 26 14.22 1.60 -7.49
CA PHE A 26 12.82 1.41 -7.85
C PHE A 26 12.47 2.22 -9.09
N GLY A 27 11.85 1.55 -10.06
CA GLY A 27 11.42 2.09 -11.34
C GLY A 27 11.90 1.23 -12.51
N PRO A 28 11.32 1.40 -13.68
CA PRO A 28 10.26 2.35 -14.03
C PRO A 28 8.96 2.13 -13.27
N VAL A 29 8.09 3.17 -13.23
CA VAL A 29 6.74 3.09 -12.66
C VAL A 29 5.74 3.04 -13.81
N GLU A 30 4.96 2.00 -13.86
CA GLU A 30 3.91 1.78 -14.86
C GLU A 30 2.53 1.89 -14.21
N HIS A 31 1.69 2.75 -14.75
CA HIS A 31 0.30 2.88 -14.34
C HIS A 31 -0.64 2.34 -15.41
N VAL A 32 -1.67 1.61 -14.99
CA VAL A 32 -2.80 1.18 -15.83
C VAL A 32 -4.10 1.48 -15.11
N PRO A 33 -5.14 1.90 -15.83
CA PRO A 33 -6.43 2.20 -15.20
C PRO A 33 -7.05 0.97 -14.51
N GLU A 34 -6.94 -0.20 -15.14
CA GLU A 34 -7.52 -1.44 -14.64
C GLU A 34 -6.65 -2.65 -15.00
N THR A 35 -6.59 -3.62 -14.10
CA THR A 35 -5.99 -4.94 -14.36
C THR A 35 -6.65 -6.03 -13.52
N GLY A 36 -6.39 -7.29 -13.82
CA GLY A 36 -6.76 -8.41 -12.96
C GLY A 36 -6.08 -8.32 -11.59
N SER A 37 -4.75 -8.21 -11.59
CA SER A 37 -3.93 -8.08 -10.38
C SER A 37 -2.54 -7.55 -10.73
N THR A 38 -2.09 -6.49 -10.07
CA THR A 38 -0.74 -5.93 -10.23
C THR A 38 0.36 -6.94 -9.91
N ASN A 39 0.15 -7.82 -8.94
CA ASN A 39 1.07 -8.93 -8.65
C ASN A 39 1.14 -9.92 -9.82
N ALA A 40 0.00 -10.31 -10.37
CA ALA A 40 -0.05 -11.25 -11.49
C ALA A 40 0.61 -10.67 -12.75
N ASP A 41 0.40 -9.37 -13.03
CA ASP A 41 1.04 -8.69 -14.15
C ASP A 41 2.57 -8.75 -14.06
N LEU A 42 3.13 -8.44 -12.89
CA LEU A 42 4.57 -8.49 -12.68
C LEU A 42 5.11 -9.92 -12.67
N ALA A 43 4.39 -10.86 -12.10
CA ALA A 43 4.77 -12.28 -12.09
C ALA A 43 4.86 -12.85 -13.53
N ALA A 44 3.93 -12.48 -14.41
CA ALA A 44 3.94 -12.89 -15.81
C ALA A 44 5.13 -12.32 -16.60
N ARG A 45 5.72 -11.22 -16.13
CA ARG A 45 6.84 -10.51 -16.78
C ARG A 45 8.19 -10.77 -16.11
N VAL A 46 8.28 -11.72 -15.19
CA VAL A 46 9.51 -11.94 -14.41
C VAL A 46 10.76 -12.20 -15.27
N ALA A 47 10.59 -12.78 -16.46
CA ALA A 47 11.72 -13.08 -17.36
C ALA A 47 12.41 -11.80 -17.88
N ASP A 48 11.61 -10.77 -18.21
CA ASP A 48 12.07 -9.58 -18.94
C ASP A 48 12.02 -8.30 -18.11
N ALA A 49 11.29 -8.31 -16.99
CA ALA A 49 11.12 -7.12 -16.15
C ALA A 49 12.41 -6.78 -15.39
N PRO A 50 12.80 -5.50 -15.33
CA PRO A 50 13.94 -5.07 -14.53
C PRO A 50 13.66 -5.21 -13.04
N ASP A 51 14.74 -5.37 -12.25
CA ASP A 51 14.67 -5.28 -10.80
C ASP A 51 14.20 -3.89 -10.36
N GLY A 52 13.21 -3.82 -9.51
CA GLY A 52 12.62 -2.56 -9.04
C GLY A 52 11.44 -2.07 -9.88
N LEU A 53 10.99 -2.80 -10.92
CA LEU A 53 9.80 -2.41 -11.69
C LEU A 53 8.58 -2.28 -10.76
N VAL A 54 7.88 -1.15 -10.88
CA VAL A 54 6.67 -0.83 -10.11
C VAL A 54 5.46 -0.83 -11.02
N ARG A 55 4.40 -1.50 -10.60
CA ARG A 55 3.09 -1.53 -11.28
C ARG A 55 2.02 -0.96 -10.37
N ILE A 56 1.28 0.04 -10.85
CA ILE A 56 0.18 0.69 -10.14
C ILE A 56 -1.09 0.58 -10.97
N THR A 57 -2.24 0.44 -10.31
CA THR A 57 -3.54 0.47 -10.96
C THR A 57 -4.58 1.21 -10.11
N ASP A 58 -5.60 1.76 -10.76
CA ASP A 58 -6.74 2.36 -10.08
C ASP A 58 -7.76 1.30 -9.64
N HIS A 59 -7.78 0.13 -10.33
CA HIS A 59 -8.73 -0.94 -10.05
C HIS A 59 -8.15 -2.32 -10.34
N GLN A 60 -8.43 -3.28 -9.44
CA GLN A 60 -8.15 -4.71 -9.64
C GLN A 60 -9.46 -5.51 -9.70
N THR A 61 -9.70 -6.21 -10.84
CA THR A 61 -10.88 -7.07 -11.00
C THR A 61 -10.72 -8.44 -10.35
N ALA A 62 -9.49 -8.85 -10.03
CA ALA A 62 -9.14 -10.12 -9.39
C ALA A 62 -8.02 -9.92 -8.35
N GLY A 63 -8.15 -8.86 -7.53
CA GLY A 63 -7.20 -8.55 -6.46
C GLY A 63 -7.08 -9.70 -5.46
N ARG A 64 -5.85 -10.00 -5.04
CA ARG A 64 -5.56 -11.17 -4.18
C ARG A 64 -4.99 -10.74 -2.83
N GLY A 65 -5.43 -11.46 -1.80
CA GLY A 65 -4.85 -11.44 -0.47
C GLY A 65 -4.29 -12.82 -0.12
N ARG A 66 -3.79 -12.99 1.12
CA ARG A 66 -3.30 -14.28 1.60
C ARG A 66 -4.46 -15.26 1.83
N LEU A 67 -4.17 -16.57 1.74
CA LEU A 67 -5.12 -17.66 2.01
C LEU A 67 -6.36 -17.54 1.13
N ASP A 68 -6.15 -17.29 -0.17
CA ASP A 68 -7.19 -17.18 -1.20
C ASP A 68 -8.26 -16.11 -0.94
N ARG A 69 -7.98 -15.16 -0.04
CA ARG A 69 -8.85 -14.00 0.16
C ARG A 69 -8.74 -13.04 -1.02
N ARG A 70 -9.82 -12.35 -1.30
CA ARG A 70 -9.83 -11.28 -2.28
C ARG A 70 -9.43 -9.95 -1.64
N TRP A 71 -8.86 -9.08 -2.47
CA TRP A 71 -8.67 -7.68 -2.15
C TRP A 71 -9.51 -6.87 -3.13
N ASP A 72 -10.66 -6.43 -2.67
CA ASP A 72 -11.63 -5.67 -3.46
C ASP A 72 -11.71 -4.23 -2.94
N ALA A 73 -11.80 -3.27 -3.86
CA ALA A 73 -12.03 -1.86 -3.56
C ALA A 73 -12.67 -1.20 -4.80
N PRO A 74 -13.52 -0.19 -4.61
CA PRO A 74 -14.05 0.57 -5.73
C PRO A 74 -12.92 1.24 -6.53
N PRO A 75 -13.08 1.41 -7.86
CA PRO A 75 -12.06 2.03 -8.71
C PRO A 75 -11.62 3.41 -8.20
N GLY A 76 -10.31 3.68 -8.19
CA GLY A 76 -9.73 4.98 -7.86
C GLY A 76 -9.78 5.38 -6.39
N THR A 77 -10.24 4.51 -5.49
CA THR A 77 -10.38 4.85 -4.07
C THR A 77 -9.15 4.51 -3.23
N ASN A 78 -8.35 3.55 -3.67
CA ASN A 78 -7.25 2.98 -2.90
C ASN A 78 -5.96 2.92 -3.72
N LEU A 79 -4.81 2.91 -3.04
CA LEU A 79 -3.53 2.67 -3.69
C LEU A 79 -3.29 1.16 -3.84
N LEU A 80 -3.19 0.71 -5.08
CA LEU A 80 -2.94 -0.67 -5.46
C LEU A 80 -1.62 -0.73 -6.23
N VAL A 81 -0.56 -1.21 -5.59
CA VAL A 81 0.79 -1.19 -6.14
C VAL A 81 1.51 -2.50 -5.91
N SER A 82 2.29 -2.93 -6.89
CA SER A 82 3.22 -4.06 -6.77
C SER A 82 4.61 -3.68 -7.25
N VAL A 83 5.62 -4.30 -6.65
CA VAL A 83 7.03 -4.13 -6.99
C VAL A 83 7.66 -5.49 -7.24
N LEU A 84 8.39 -5.63 -8.34
CA LEU A 84 9.22 -6.78 -8.60
C LEU A 84 10.62 -6.51 -8.05
N VAL A 85 11.06 -7.36 -7.15
CA VAL A 85 12.40 -7.26 -6.55
C VAL A 85 13.18 -8.56 -6.73
N ARG A 86 14.51 -8.43 -6.95
CA ARG A 86 15.44 -9.55 -6.98
C ARG A 86 16.41 -9.44 -5.81
N PRO A 87 16.01 -9.95 -4.62
CA PRO A 87 16.87 -9.89 -3.45
C PRO A 87 18.14 -10.71 -3.70
N ARG A 88 19.29 -10.15 -3.33
CA ARG A 88 20.58 -10.87 -3.35
C ARG A 88 20.76 -11.80 -2.15
N TRP A 89 19.70 -11.98 -1.37
CA TRP A 89 19.67 -12.83 -0.16
C TRP A 89 19.32 -14.27 -0.54
N THR A 90 19.62 -15.18 0.37
CA THR A 90 19.18 -16.57 0.29
C THR A 90 17.64 -16.67 0.40
N ALA A 91 17.08 -17.71 -0.19
CA ALA A 91 15.62 -17.87 -0.33
C ALA A 91 14.85 -17.88 1.02
N ASP A 92 15.50 -18.34 2.08
CA ASP A 92 14.96 -18.33 3.45
C ASP A 92 14.66 -16.92 3.99
N ARG A 93 15.32 -15.89 3.41
CA ARG A 93 15.13 -14.48 3.78
C ARG A 93 14.13 -13.74 2.89
N HIS A 94 13.64 -14.34 1.82
CA HIS A 94 12.65 -13.70 0.93
C HIS A 94 11.39 -13.22 1.67
N PRO A 95 10.87 -13.89 2.73
CA PRO A 95 9.75 -13.37 3.50
C PRO A 95 9.99 -11.99 4.14
N LEU A 96 11.27 -11.60 4.35
CA LEU A 96 11.61 -10.27 4.86
C LEU A 96 11.19 -9.13 3.93
N VAL A 97 10.95 -9.40 2.64
CA VAL A 97 10.43 -8.40 1.68
C VAL A 97 9.07 -7.88 2.13
N THR A 98 8.20 -8.77 2.65
CA THR A 98 6.90 -8.38 3.23
C THR A 98 7.10 -7.43 4.42
N THR A 99 8.01 -7.80 5.33
CA THR A 99 8.29 -6.98 6.52
C THR A 99 8.91 -5.63 6.13
N ALA A 100 9.82 -5.62 5.15
CA ALA A 100 10.42 -4.37 4.68
C ALA A 100 9.38 -3.41 4.09
N LEU A 101 8.42 -3.93 3.29
CA LEU A 101 7.34 -3.10 2.75
C LEU A 101 6.38 -2.64 3.86
N ALA A 102 6.10 -3.47 4.86
CA ALA A 102 5.28 -3.09 6.00
C ALA A 102 5.91 -1.94 6.81
N VAL A 103 7.23 -2.03 7.09
CA VAL A 103 7.98 -0.96 7.78
C VAL A 103 7.96 0.32 6.95
N ALA A 104 8.27 0.24 5.64
CA ALA A 104 8.24 1.40 4.76
C ALA A 104 6.84 2.05 4.70
N THR A 105 5.77 1.25 4.73
CA THR A 105 4.39 1.75 4.76
C THR A 105 4.13 2.51 6.07
N VAL A 106 4.49 1.93 7.22
CA VAL A 106 4.31 2.59 8.54
C VAL A 106 5.12 3.88 8.62
N ASP A 107 6.38 3.88 8.17
CA ASP A 107 7.24 5.07 8.16
C ASP A 107 6.66 6.17 7.25
N THR A 108 6.11 5.79 6.08
CA THR A 108 5.45 6.73 5.18
C THR A 108 4.22 7.35 5.83
N LEU A 109 3.37 6.53 6.45
CA LEU A 109 2.17 7.00 7.15
C LEU A 109 2.53 7.91 8.33
N ALA A 110 3.57 7.59 9.09
CA ALA A 110 4.07 8.44 10.16
C ALA A 110 4.55 9.80 9.64
N GLY A 111 5.21 9.82 8.46
CA GLY A 111 5.59 11.06 7.77
C GLY A 111 4.40 11.94 7.36
N LEU A 112 3.22 11.33 7.18
CA LEU A 112 1.95 12.02 6.90
C LEU A 112 1.16 12.35 8.18
N GLY A 113 1.73 12.12 9.37
CA GLY A 113 1.08 12.34 10.64
C GLY A 113 0.04 11.27 11.02
N VAL A 114 0.05 10.13 10.34
CA VAL A 114 -0.85 9.00 10.60
C VAL A 114 -0.15 7.96 11.46
N ASN A 115 -0.73 7.61 12.58
CA ASN A 115 -0.17 6.62 13.50
C ASN A 115 -0.63 5.21 13.11
N ALA A 116 0.31 4.37 12.72
CA ALA A 116 0.06 3.03 12.25
C ALA A 116 1.01 2.01 12.88
N ALA A 117 0.60 0.76 12.94
CA ALA A 117 1.38 -0.35 13.48
C ALA A 117 1.31 -1.57 12.56
N ILE A 118 2.35 -2.38 12.59
CA ILE A 118 2.39 -3.65 11.85
C ILE A 118 1.66 -4.72 12.67
N LYS A 119 0.63 -5.31 12.07
CA LYS A 119 0.06 -6.57 12.55
C LYS A 119 0.68 -7.71 11.73
N TRP A 120 1.64 -8.36 12.37
CA TRP A 120 2.33 -9.49 11.74
C TRP A 120 1.34 -10.55 11.23
N PRO A 121 1.56 -11.19 10.07
CA PRO A 121 2.79 -11.06 9.27
C PRO A 121 2.69 -10.04 8.11
N ASN A 122 1.52 -9.45 7.78
CA ASN A 122 1.34 -8.77 6.51
C ASN A 122 0.28 -7.66 6.50
N ASP A 123 -0.24 -7.28 7.64
CA ASP A 123 -1.25 -6.22 7.75
C ASP A 123 -0.66 -4.98 8.42
N VAL A 124 -1.15 -3.81 8.00
CA VAL A 124 -0.91 -2.53 8.68
C VAL A 124 -2.24 -2.04 9.25
N LEU A 125 -2.20 -1.67 10.52
CA LEU A 125 -3.36 -1.15 11.25
C LEU A 125 -3.18 0.33 11.54
N LEU A 126 -4.24 1.11 11.45
CA LEU A 126 -4.31 2.39 12.14
C LEU A 126 -4.50 2.14 13.64
N VAL A 127 -3.72 2.86 14.47
CA VAL A 127 -3.78 2.72 15.92
C VAL A 127 -4.52 3.88 16.58
N ASP A 128 -4.82 4.94 15.84
CA ASP A 128 -5.62 6.07 16.30
C ASP A 128 -7.11 5.76 16.18
N GLY A 129 -7.88 6.15 17.21
CA GLY A 129 -9.32 5.99 17.25
C GLY A 129 -9.81 4.90 18.21
N PRO A 130 -11.13 4.70 18.32
CA PRO A 130 -11.74 3.81 19.32
C PRO A 130 -11.49 2.31 19.06
N ALA A 131 -11.09 1.94 17.85
CA ALA A 131 -10.71 0.57 17.52
C ALA A 131 -9.64 0.57 16.41
N PRO A 132 -8.57 -0.22 16.54
CA PRO A 132 -7.60 -0.43 15.46
C PRO A 132 -8.29 -1.02 14.24
N GLY A 133 -8.04 -0.44 13.06
CA GLY A 133 -8.59 -0.91 11.79
C GLY A 133 -7.49 -1.26 10.80
N LYS A 134 -7.71 -2.28 9.98
CA LYS A 134 -6.79 -2.65 8.91
C LYS A 134 -6.85 -1.61 7.80
N VAL A 135 -5.74 -0.89 7.62
CA VAL A 135 -5.59 0.12 6.57
C VAL A 135 -4.82 -0.40 5.36
N ALA A 136 -3.95 -1.40 5.55
CA ALA A 136 -3.25 -2.00 4.43
C ALA A 136 -3.03 -3.51 4.58
N GLY A 137 -2.89 -4.17 3.43
CA GLY A 137 -2.50 -5.56 3.33
C GLY A 137 -1.36 -5.75 2.33
N ILE A 138 -0.44 -6.64 2.63
CA ILE A 138 0.74 -6.92 1.82
C ILE A 138 0.72 -8.40 1.40
N LEU A 139 1.00 -8.65 0.11
CA LEU A 139 1.11 -10.00 -0.43
C LEU A 139 2.42 -10.12 -1.20
N ALA A 140 3.34 -10.95 -0.71
CA ALA A 140 4.57 -11.30 -1.42
C ALA A 140 4.47 -12.71 -2.00
N GLU A 141 4.88 -12.83 -3.26
CA GLU A 141 4.88 -14.07 -4.04
C GLU A 141 6.28 -14.31 -4.59
N LEU A 142 6.82 -15.50 -4.33
CA LEU A 142 8.07 -15.93 -4.93
C LEU A 142 7.78 -16.45 -6.34
N VAL A 143 8.44 -15.86 -7.32
CA VAL A 143 8.31 -16.26 -8.72
C VAL A 143 9.61 -16.94 -9.15
N ALA A 144 9.49 -18.18 -9.61
CA ALA A 144 10.63 -18.94 -10.13
C ALA A 144 11.18 -18.29 -11.40
N GLY A 145 12.48 -18.31 -11.57
CA GLY A 145 13.20 -17.78 -12.73
C GLY A 145 14.70 -17.75 -12.50
N PRO A 146 15.50 -17.60 -13.53
CA PRO A 146 16.95 -17.33 -13.45
C PRO A 146 17.26 -15.82 -13.63
N PRO A 147 17.47 -15.00 -12.58
CA PRO A 147 17.35 -15.30 -11.15
C PRO A 147 15.90 -15.25 -10.65
N PRO A 148 15.58 -15.92 -9.53
CA PRO A 148 14.25 -15.84 -8.93
C PRO A 148 13.95 -14.40 -8.49
N ALA A 149 12.66 -14.07 -8.46
CA ALA A 149 12.18 -12.75 -8.04
C ALA A 149 11.09 -12.89 -6.98
N VAL A 150 10.91 -11.84 -6.20
CA VAL A 150 9.76 -11.66 -5.31
C VAL A 150 8.91 -10.53 -5.88
N VAL A 151 7.65 -10.81 -6.15
CA VAL A 151 6.66 -9.77 -6.44
C VAL A 151 5.94 -9.47 -5.13
N VAL A 152 6.03 -8.23 -4.67
CA VAL A 152 5.39 -7.79 -3.44
C VAL A 152 4.37 -6.70 -3.73
N GLY A 153 3.11 -6.98 -3.38
CA GLY A 153 1.98 -6.06 -3.55
C GLY A 153 1.55 -5.44 -2.23
N LEU A 154 1.13 -4.19 -2.32
CA LEU A 154 0.49 -3.42 -1.26
C LEU A 154 -0.88 -2.96 -1.75
N GLY A 155 -1.92 -3.28 -1.00
CA GLY A 155 -3.21 -2.59 -1.05
C GLY A 155 -3.32 -1.68 0.15
N LEU A 156 -3.38 -0.36 -0.07
CA LEU A 156 -3.56 0.64 0.99
C LEU A 156 -4.91 1.32 0.82
N ASN A 157 -5.73 1.23 1.83
CA ASN A 157 -7.05 1.87 1.89
C ASN A 157 -6.88 3.38 2.12
N VAL A 158 -7.11 4.17 1.08
CA VAL A 158 -7.01 5.63 1.13
C VAL A 158 -8.39 6.26 1.35
N GLY A 159 -9.29 6.11 0.37
CA GLY A 159 -10.63 6.70 0.36
C GLY A 159 -11.75 5.71 0.64
N TRP A 160 -11.49 4.41 0.72
CA TRP A 160 -12.46 3.36 1.01
C TRP A 160 -11.82 2.29 1.91
N PRO A 161 -12.55 1.69 2.88
CA PRO A 161 -13.95 1.94 3.18
C PRO A 161 -14.19 3.22 3.99
N LEU A 162 -15.35 3.82 3.81
CA LEU A 162 -15.94 4.78 4.72
C LEU A 162 -16.74 4.07 5.83
N PRO A 163 -17.14 4.75 6.92
CA PRO A 163 -17.77 4.11 8.08
C PRO A 163 -19.03 3.31 7.78
N ASP A 164 -19.83 3.71 6.78
CA ASP A 164 -21.11 3.10 6.41
C ASP A 164 -21.02 2.19 5.17
N ASP A 165 -19.82 1.97 4.64
CA ASP A 165 -19.63 1.10 3.49
C ASP A 165 -19.75 -0.38 3.88
N ASP A 166 -20.24 -1.19 2.93
CA ASP A 166 -20.20 -2.65 3.02
C ASP A 166 -18.75 -3.13 2.77
N ALA A 167 -17.98 -3.21 3.84
CA ALA A 167 -16.58 -3.52 3.82
C ALA A 167 -16.24 -4.69 4.76
N PRO A 168 -15.12 -5.38 4.54
CA PRO A 168 -14.69 -6.46 5.43
C PRO A 168 -14.58 -5.98 6.89
N PRO A 169 -15.04 -6.78 7.86
CA PRO A 169 -14.98 -6.41 9.26
C PRO A 169 -13.57 -6.01 9.71
N GLY A 170 -13.48 -4.86 10.39
CA GLY A 170 -12.21 -4.31 10.87
C GLY A 170 -11.36 -3.62 9.80
N ALA A 171 -11.85 -3.46 8.56
CA ALA A 171 -11.22 -2.59 7.57
C ALA A 171 -11.46 -1.12 7.92
N THR A 172 -10.48 -0.28 7.57
CA THR A 172 -10.55 1.19 7.69
C THR A 172 -9.75 1.84 6.57
N SER A 173 -9.91 3.15 6.37
CA SER A 173 -9.15 3.93 5.40
C SER A 173 -8.51 5.17 6.04
N LEU A 174 -7.60 5.80 5.31
CA LEU A 174 -6.96 7.04 5.78
C LEU A 174 -7.99 8.16 5.95
N THR A 175 -8.90 8.32 4.99
CA THR A 175 -9.97 9.33 5.04
C THR A 175 -10.90 9.11 6.24
N SER A 176 -11.26 7.85 6.54
CA SER A 176 -12.07 7.53 7.73
C SER A 176 -11.41 7.97 9.04
N SER A 177 -10.08 8.00 9.10
CA SER A 177 -9.33 8.43 10.29
C SER A 177 -9.31 9.96 10.44
N GLU A 178 -9.29 10.70 9.34
CA GLU A 178 -9.31 12.17 9.34
C GLU A 178 -10.69 12.71 9.74
N GLU A 179 -11.77 12.16 9.20
CA GLU A 179 -13.14 12.53 9.59
C GLU A 179 -13.39 12.31 11.08
N ARG A 180 -12.82 11.25 11.67
CA ARG A 180 -12.89 11.01 13.11
C ARG A 180 -12.13 12.05 13.94
N ARG A 181 -10.96 12.54 13.46
CA ARG A 181 -10.23 13.61 14.11
C ARG A 181 -11.02 14.90 14.14
N VAL A 182 -11.59 15.30 13.01
CA VAL A 182 -12.45 16.49 12.91
C VAL A 182 -13.68 16.38 13.82
N GLY A 183 -14.31 15.21 13.86
CA GLY A 183 -15.44 14.94 14.74
C GLY A 183 -15.10 14.99 16.24
N GLN A 184 -13.89 14.57 16.64
CA GLN A 184 -13.42 14.65 18.03
C GLN A 184 -13.05 16.09 18.43
N GLU A 185 -12.42 16.85 17.56
CA GLU A 185 -12.12 18.27 17.80
C GLU A 185 -13.38 19.12 17.92
N CYS A 186 -14.41 18.84 17.12
CA CYS A 186 -15.72 19.48 17.26
C CYS A 186 -16.41 19.14 18.59
N ARG A 187 -16.31 17.90 19.06
CA ARG A 187 -16.93 17.48 20.33
C ARG A 187 -16.18 18.06 21.54
N SER A 188 -14.85 18.18 21.49
CA SER A 188 -14.06 18.76 22.59
C SER A 188 -14.26 20.27 22.75
N ARG A 189 -14.62 20.97 21.67
CA ARG A 189 -14.97 22.40 21.70
C ARG A 189 -16.38 22.70 22.20
N TRP A 190 -17.23 21.69 22.30
CA TRP A 190 -18.63 21.81 22.72
C TRP A 190 -18.89 21.14 24.07
N SER A 191 -17.97 21.19 25.03
CA SER A 191 -18.31 20.93 26.44
C SER A 191 -18.90 22.19 27.03
N PRO A 192 -20.20 22.20 27.35
CA PRO A 192 -20.79 23.32 28.07
C PRO A 192 -20.20 23.32 29.50
N HIS A 193 -19.48 24.35 29.84
CA HIS A 193 -19.16 24.63 31.25
C HIS A 193 -20.48 24.94 31.95
N HIS A 194 -20.85 24.07 32.85
CA HIS A 194 -21.73 24.40 33.99
C HIS A 194 -20.91 24.37 35.26
#